data_bf23dd49c4f5e10bca61524f368131f3
#
_entry.id   bf23dd49c4f5e10bca61524f368131f3
#
_cell.length_a   1.000
_cell.length_b   1.000
_cell.length_c   1.000
_cell.angle_alpha   90.00
_cell.angle_beta   90.00
_cell.angle_gamma   90.00
#
_symmetry.space_group_name_H-M   'P 1'
#
loop_
_entity.id
_entity.type
_entity.pdbx_description
1 polymer ?
#
loop_
_entity_poly.entity_id
_entity_poly.type
_entity_poly.pdbx_seq_one_letter_code
_entity_poly.pdbx_strand_id
1 'polypeptide(L)'
;MRISEEGLRRRIGSDKLIGCYTQKDNGYTCFRDIRGEEGDMVKNPHTSQYDLEIEYNDSNLEVGTFYSFSWHLMDEDSMLIEIVGQPEKVKNVEFLTKRFNAKLRLNGSNLEEANNFQKTVFNEVTGAQHTYIYELLQNANDYPFNNEQVTVKFILTEHYLLFMHSGACFNLRNIVGISSINQGEKKANTKTIGYKGIGFKTVFVNNEYVFLKSGDWSLRFDKKYSEEQFYGDCPWALMPIPTDPSELDEEVRNIITKYNMRVQFALKHKSDASKNIE
;
A
#
# COMPACT_ATOMS: atom_id res chain seq x y z
N MET A 1 4.87 12.92 29.51
CA MET A 1 4.68 14.19 28.77
C MET A 1 3.22 14.29 28.42
N ARG A 2 2.49 15.26 29.02
CA ARG A 2 1.07 15.45 28.68
C ARG A 2 0.94 15.92 27.23
N ILE A 3 0.06 15.30 26.48
CA ILE A 3 -0.29 15.74 25.15
C ILE A 3 -1.80 16.00 25.11
N SER A 4 -2.19 17.23 24.76
CA SER A 4 -3.60 17.54 24.58
C SER A 4 -4.17 16.87 23.33
N GLU A 5 -5.49 16.68 23.28
CA GLU A 5 -6.15 16.17 22.09
C GLU A 5 -5.82 16.97 20.83
N GLU A 6 -5.82 18.31 20.94
CA GLU A 6 -5.45 19.19 19.82
C GLU A 6 -3.99 18.96 19.38
N GLY A 7 -3.07 18.79 20.34
CA GLY A 7 -1.68 18.46 20.05
C GLY A 7 -1.52 17.10 19.36
N LEU A 8 -2.32 16.11 19.76
CA LEU A 8 -2.34 14.79 19.13
C LEU A 8 -2.95 14.86 17.72
N ARG A 9 -4.06 15.57 17.52
CA ARG A 9 -4.68 15.80 16.20
C ARG A 9 -3.72 16.48 15.23
N ARG A 10 -2.97 17.50 15.68
CA ARG A 10 -1.94 18.14 14.84
C ARG A 10 -0.83 17.18 14.43
N ARG A 11 -0.41 16.25 15.31
CA ARG A 11 0.63 15.25 15.00
C ARG A 11 0.14 14.18 14.03
N ILE A 12 -1.10 13.76 14.20
CA ILE A 12 -1.75 12.76 13.32
C ILE A 12 -2.09 13.39 11.96
N GLY A 13 -2.44 14.67 11.94
CA GLY A 13 -2.85 15.39 10.74
C GLY A 13 -4.21 14.95 10.19
N SER A 14 -5.05 14.28 11.02
CA SER A 14 -6.32 13.68 10.60
C SER A 14 -7.35 13.67 11.74
N ASP A 15 -8.61 13.89 11.40
CA ASP A 15 -9.74 13.82 12.33
C ASP A 15 -10.24 12.39 12.57
N LYS A 16 -9.90 11.48 11.65
CA LYS A 16 -10.20 10.06 11.78
C LYS A 16 -8.92 9.24 11.87
N LEU A 17 -9.03 8.10 12.52
CA LEU A 17 -8.00 7.06 12.55
C LEU A 17 -8.47 5.84 11.74
N ILE A 18 -7.50 5.09 11.25
CA ILE A 18 -7.69 3.78 10.66
C ILE A 18 -7.02 2.75 11.56
N GLY A 19 -7.69 1.65 11.86
CA GLY A 19 -7.13 0.55 12.64
C GLY A 19 -7.56 -0.80 12.11
N CYS A 20 -6.72 -1.81 12.32
CA CYS A 20 -7.05 -3.20 12.04
C CYS A 20 -7.75 -3.79 13.26
N TYR A 21 -9.00 -4.24 13.10
CA TYR A 21 -9.72 -4.92 14.18
C TYR A 21 -9.12 -6.30 14.43
N THR A 22 -8.72 -6.56 15.66
CA THR A 22 -7.98 -7.78 16.04
C THR A 22 -8.56 -8.39 17.30
N GLN A 23 -8.45 -9.72 17.43
CA GLN A 23 -8.76 -10.46 18.63
C GLN A 23 -7.49 -11.05 19.21
N LYS A 24 -7.29 -10.90 20.52
CA LYS A 24 -6.22 -11.51 21.29
C LYS A 24 -6.59 -12.92 21.76
N ASP A 25 -5.59 -13.70 22.15
CA ASP A 25 -5.77 -15.08 22.61
C ASP A 25 -6.73 -15.22 23.82
N ASN A 26 -6.86 -14.17 24.63
CA ASN A 26 -7.79 -14.11 25.78
C ASN A 26 -9.22 -13.69 25.39
N GLY A 27 -9.53 -13.60 24.10
CA GLY A 27 -10.83 -13.17 23.58
C GLY A 27 -11.05 -11.66 23.55
N TYR A 28 -10.11 -10.87 24.05
CA TYR A 28 -10.15 -9.41 24.04
C TYR A 28 -10.01 -8.86 22.63
N THR A 29 -10.80 -7.84 22.28
CA THR A 29 -10.79 -7.21 20.97
C THR A 29 -10.34 -5.76 21.03
N CYS A 30 -9.60 -5.33 20.03
CA CYS A 30 -9.05 -3.98 19.94
C CYS A 30 -8.72 -3.61 18.50
N PHE A 31 -8.53 -2.32 18.25
CA PHE A 31 -7.87 -1.84 17.04
C PHE A 31 -6.36 -1.75 17.27
N ARG A 32 -5.59 -2.31 16.33
CA ARG A 32 -4.13 -2.22 16.23
C ARG A 32 -3.72 -1.66 14.88
N ASP A 33 -2.41 -1.46 14.69
CA ASP A 33 -1.89 -0.90 13.45
C ASP A 33 -2.58 0.44 13.12
N ILE A 34 -2.56 1.32 14.13
CA ILE A 34 -3.28 2.59 14.07
C ILE A 34 -2.58 3.55 13.11
N ARG A 35 -3.36 4.08 12.18
CA ARG A 35 -2.90 4.97 11.09
C ARG A 35 -3.76 6.21 11.00
N GLY A 36 -3.20 7.29 10.45
CA GLY A 36 -3.98 8.39 9.92
C GLY A 36 -4.71 8.00 8.62
N GLU A 37 -5.59 8.89 8.15
CA GLU A 37 -6.41 8.63 6.94
C GLU A 37 -5.61 8.46 5.65
N GLU A 38 -4.37 8.93 5.61
CA GLU A 38 -3.44 8.78 4.49
C GLU A 38 -2.59 7.50 4.58
N GLY A 39 -2.76 6.73 5.64
CA GLY A 39 -2.13 5.43 5.86
C GLY A 39 -0.84 5.44 6.65
N ASP A 40 -0.34 6.60 7.08
CA ASP A 40 0.88 6.68 7.87
C ASP A 40 0.62 6.24 9.31
N MET A 41 1.55 5.44 9.85
CA MET A 41 1.45 4.90 11.22
C MET A 41 1.47 6.01 12.26
N VAL A 42 0.59 5.91 13.24
CA VAL A 42 0.54 6.79 14.40
C VAL A 42 1.48 6.29 15.49
N LYS A 43 2.44 7.11 15.87
CA LYS A 43 3.31 6.82 17.04
C LYS A 43 2.58 7.12 18.31
N ASN A 44 2.67 6.19 19.27
CA ASN A 44 2.29 6.43 20.64
C ASN A 44 3.21 7.53 21.22
N PRO A 45 2.66 8.67 21.66
CA PRO A 45 3.48 9.79 22.16
C PRO A 45 4.30 9.47 23.40
N HIS A 46 3.90 8.49 24.21
CA HIS A 46 4.61 8.12 25.45
C HIS A 46 5.79 7.19 25.18
N THR A 47 5.59 6.20 24.31
CA THR A 47 6.62 5.19 23.99
C THR A 47 7.46 5.58 22.79
N SER A 48 6.99 6.52 21.95
CA SER A 48 7.54 6.87 20.64
C SER A 48 7.58 5.67 19.68
N GLN A 49 6.83 4.60 19.96
CA GLN A 49 6.70 3.40 19.17
C GLN A 49 5.35 3.36 18.43
N TYR A 50 5.19 2.41 17.52
CA TYR A 50 3.96 2.17 16.78
C TYR A 50 3.14 1.06 17.46
N ASP A 51 2.93 1.19 18.77
CA ASP A 51 2.32 0.20 19.67
C ASP A 51 0.95 0.64 20.19
N LEU A 52 0.35 1.66 19.58
CA LEU A 52 -0.96 2.16 20.00
C LEU A 52 -2.04 1.10 19.77
N GLU A 53 -2.77 0.79 20.83
CA GLU A 53 -3.95 -0.09 20.81
C GLU A 53 -5.16 0.68 21.35
N ILE A 54 -6.32 0.49 20.72
CA ILE A 54 -7.57 1.11 21.13
C ILE A 54 -8.58 0.02 21.41
N GLU A 55 -9.01 -0.08 22.67
CA GLU A 55 -10.03 -1.05 23.08
C GLU A 55 -11.33 -0.82 22.34
N TYR A 56 -11.88 -1.86 21.78
CA TYR A 56 -13.19 -1.82 21.15
C TYR A 56 -13.78 -3.23 21.04
N ASN A 57 -15.04 -3.39 21.42
CA ASN A 57 -15.71 -4.66 21.34
C ASN A 57 -17.02 -4.52 20.56
N ASP A 58 -17.05 -5.07 19.36
CA ASP A 58 -18.26 -5.15 18.53
C ASP A 58 -18.23 -6.45 17.72
N SER A 59 -19.17 -7.34 17.99
CA SER A 59 -19.30 -8.64 17.32
C SER A 59 -19.66 -8.55 15.83
N ASN A 60 -20.05 -7.37 15.34
CA ASN A 60 -20.35 -7.16 13.92
C ASN A 60 -19.10 -6.82 13.08
N LEU A 61 -17.96 -6.56 13.75
CA LEU A 61 -16.72 -6.26 13.03
C LEU A 61 -15.95 -7.53 12.70
N GLU A 62 -15.41 -7.56 11.48
CA GLU A 62 -14.60 -8.67 10.98
C GLU A 62 -13.14 -8.55 11.45
N VAL A 63 -12.64 -9.57 12.16
CA VAL A 63 -11.23 -9.65 12.58
C VAL A 63 -10.32 -9.67 11.36
N GLY A 64 -9.24 -8.87 11.41
CA GLY A 64 -8.29 -8.71 10.30
C GLY A 64 -8.67 -7.61 9.31
N THR A 65 -9.83 -6.99 9.46
CA THR A 65 -10.31 -5.93 8.57
C THR A 65 -9.95 -4.55 9.11
N PHE A 66 -9.66 -3.62 8.22
CA PHE A 66 -9.37 -2.23 8.55
C PHE A 66 -10.64 -1.38 8.54
N TYR A 67 -10.80 -0.59 9.61
CA TYR A 67 -11.91 0.33 9.81
C TYR A 67 -11.41 1.74 10.05
N SER A 68 -12.17 2.73 9.59
CA SER A 68 -11.98 4.14 9.89
C SER A 68 -12.97 4.56 10.98
N PHE A 69 -12.53 5.36 11.94
CA PHE A 69 -13.35 5.83 13.06
C PHE A 69 -12.92 7.20 13.55
N SER A 70 -13.88 7.96 14.09
CA SER A 70 -13.62 9.18 14.84
C SER A 70 -13.22 8.85 16.27
N TRP A 71 -12.53 9.74 16.96
CA TRP A 71 -11.96 9.46 18.26
C TRP A 71 -11.89 10.69 19.17
N HIS A 72 -11.88 10.45 20.48
CA HIS A 72 -11.58 11.42 21.53
C HIS A 72 -10.46 10.92 22.41
N LEU A 73 -9.67 11.85 22.95
CA LEU A 73 -8.67 11.57 23.98
C LEU A 73 -9.32 11.74 25.35
N MET A 74 -9.62 10.63 26.02
CA MET A 74 -10.27 10.62 27.34
C MET A 74 -9.31 10.99 28.48
N ASP A 75 -8.05 10.63 28.35
CA ASP A 75 -7.00 10.92 29.34
C ASP A 75 -5.67 11.21 28.64
N GLU A 76 -5.15 12.40 28.91
CA GLU A 76 -3.89 12.89 28.36
C GLU A 76 -2.66 12.17 28.93
N ASP A 77 -2.75 11.65 30.15
CA ASP A 77 -1.63 10.98 30.83
C ASP A 77 -1.49 9.51 30.40
N SER A 78 -2.61 8.80 30.19
CA SER A 78 -2.62 7.38 29.80
C SER A 78 -2.80 7.15 28.29
N MET A 79 -3.05 8.18 27.50
CA MET A 79 -3.41 8.06 26.08
C MET A 79 -4.64 7.16 25.85
N LEU A 80 -5.60 7.24 26.76
CA LEU A 80 -6.87 6.53 26.60
C LEU A 80 -7.69 7.20 25.50
N ILE A 81 -7.83 6.49 24.38
CA ILE A 81 -8.61 6.94 23.23
C ILE A 81 -9.96 6.21 23.23
N GLU A 82 -11.02 6.97 23.13
CA GLU A 82 -12.38 6.46 22.92
C GLU A 82 -12.79 6.64 21.45
N ILE A 83 -13.42 5.59 20.89
CA ILE A 83 -13.99 5.65 19.54
C ILE A 83 -15.36 6.30 19.61
N VAL A 84 -15.55 7.30 18.75
CA VAL A 84 -16.81 8.04 18.63
C VAL A 84 -17.61 7.53 17.43
N GLY A 85 -18.84 7.08 17.69
CA GLY A 85 -19.72 6.51 16.67
C GLY A 85 -19.32 5.09 16.27
N GLN A 86 -19.84 4.64 15.14
CA GLN A 86 -19.57 3.30 14.61
C GLN A 86 -18.37 3.32 13.67
N PRO A 87 -17.41 2.40 13.83
CA PRO A 87 -16.33 2.21 12.85
C PRO A 87 -16.90 1.79 11.48
N GLU A 88 -16.38 2.40 10.43
CA GLU A 88 -16.76 2.11 9.05
C GLU A 88 -15.64 1.35 8.34
N LYS A 89 -15.96 0.28 7.61
CA LYS A 89 -14.97 -0.43 6.78
C LYS A 89 -14.31 0.55 5.82
N VAL A 90 -12.98 0.52 5.74
CA VAL A 90 -12.22 1.43 4.88
C VAL A 90 -12.61 1.20 3.41
N LYS A 91 -13.04 2.26 2.75
CA LYS A 91 -13.35 2.25 1.31
C LYS A 91 -12.07 2.48 0.50
N ASN A 92 -11.68 1.48 -0.26
CA ASN A 92 -10.39 1.46 -0.95
C ASN A 92 -10.17 2.65 -1.88
N VAL A 93 -11.18 3.05 -2.64
CA VAL A 93 -11.10 4.20 -3.56
C VAL A 93 -10.88 5.51 -2.79
N GLU A 94 -11.62 5.73 -1.70
CA GLU A 94 -11.47 6.93 -0.86
C GLU A 94 -10.07 6.98 -0.22
N PHE A 95 -9.59 5.84 0.28
CA PHE A 95 -8.25 5.71 0.85
C PHE A 95 -7.16 6.03 -0.18
N LEU A 96 -7.23 5.42 -1.37
CA LEU A 96 -6.27 5.68 -2.45
C LEU A 96 -6.29 7.15 -2.89
N THR A 97 -7.47 7.76 -2.99
CA THR A 97 -7.63 9.18 -3.34
C THR A 97 -6.96 10.09 -2.30
N LYS A 98 -7.19 9.84 -1.00
CA LYS A 98 -6.54 10.60 0.08
C LYS A 98 -5.03 10.46 0.01
N ARG A 99 -4.56 9.23 -0.18
CA ARG A 99 -3.13 8.93 -0.25
C ARG A 99 -2.45 9.56 -1.47
N PHE A 100 -3.07 9.51 -2.65
CA PHE A 100 -2.59 10.19 -3.84
C PHE A 100 -2.52 11.71 -3.62
N ASN A 101 -3.59 12.31 -3.10
CA ASN A 101 -3.64 13.75 -2.81
C ASN A 101 -2.61 14.17 -1.75
N ALA A 102 -2.32 13.32 -0.77
CA ALA A 102 -1.23 13.55 0.18
C ALA A 102 0.12 13.68 -0.53
N LYS A 103 0.38 12.83 -1.52
CA LYS A 103 1.62 12.89 -2.31
C LYS A 103 1.69 14.14 -3.20
N LEU A 104 0.55 14.60 -3.74
CA LEU A 104 0.50 15.86 -4.49
C LEU A 104 0.85 17.10 -3.63
N ARG A 105 0.67 17.01 -2.30
CA ARG A 105 1.00 18.11 -1.36
C ARG A 105 2.43 18.08 -0.85
N LEU A 106 3.25 17.10 -1.25
CA LEU A 106 4.66 17.05 -0.87
C LEU A 106 5.40 18.28 -1.39
N ASN A 107 6.21 18.88 -0.53
CA ASN A 107 7.02 20.05 -0.85
C ASN A 107 8.30 20.06 -0.01
N GLY A 108 9.23 20.96 -0.33
CA GLY A 108 10.47 21.15 0.41
C GLY A 108 11.23 19.83 0.63
N SER A 109 11.73 19.64 1.85
CA SER A 109 12.54 18.47 2.22
C SER A 109 11.82 17.13 2.06
N ASN A 110 10.49 17.09 2.30
CA ASN A 110 9.71 15.86 2.16
C ASN A 110 9.61 15.41 0.69
N LEU A 111 9.47 16.36 -0.23
CA LEU A 111 9.47 16.08 -1.66
C LEU A 111 10.88 15.63 -2.12
N GLU A 112 11.91 16.31 -1.64
CA GLU A 112 13.29 15.97 -1.96
C GLU A 112 13.64 14.57 -1.46
N GLU A 113 13.27 14.21 -0.24
CA GLU A 113 13.46 12.86 0.30
C GLU A 113 12.75 11.80 -0.54
N ALA A 114 11.50 12.05 -0.93
CA ALA A 114 10.71 11.13 -1.76
C ALA A 114 11.33 10.93 -3.16
N ASN A 115 11.77 12.01 -3.80
CA ASN A 115 12.43 11.96 -5.11
C ASN A 115 13.80 11.27 -5.03
N ASN A 116 14.59 11.56 -4.00
CA ASN A 116 15.91 10.93 -3.79
C ASN A 116 15.75 9.44 -3.51
N PHE A 117 14.76 9.04 -2.72
CA PHE A 117 14.45 7.64 -2.50
C PHE A 117 14.12 6.94 -3.83
N GLN A 118 13.22 7.52 -4.64
CA GLN A 118 12.86 6.96 -5.95
C GLN A 118 14.09 6.82 -6.86
N LYS A 119 14.93 7.86 -6.95
CA LYS A 119 16.17 7.84 -7.74
C LYS A 119 17.14 6.77 -7.24
N THR A 120 17.30 6.62 -5.93
CA THR A 120 18.17 5.59 -5.33
C THR A 120 17.70 4.18 -5.72
N VAL A 121 16.41 3.89 -5.57
CA VAL A 121 15.84 2.58 -5.96
C VAL A 121 16.07 2.31 -7.44
N PHE A 122 15.87 3.32 -8.30
CA PHE A 122 16.05 3.15 -9.75
C PHE A 122 17.51 2.95 -10.14
N ASN A 123 18.46 3.59 -9.45
CA ASN A 123 19.88 3.46 -9.70
C ASN A 123 20.48 2.14 -9.18
N GLU A 124 20.05 1.68 -8.00
CA GLU A 124 20.55 0.42 -7.42
C GLU A 124 20.17 -0.82 -8.26
N VAL A 125 19.10 -0.74 -9.04
CA VAL A 125 18.54 -1.87 -9.80
C VAL A 125 18.98 -1.85 -11.29
N THR A 126 19.63 -0.81 -11.78
CA THR A 126 20.00 -0.65 -13.19
C THR A 126 20.91 -1.77 -13.76
N GLY A 127 21.47 -2.64 -12.92
CA GLY A 127 22.29 -3.79 -13.36
C GLY A 127 21.54 -5.10 -13.66
N ALA A 128 20.23 -5.19 -13.35
CA ALA A 128 19.49 -6.45 -13.45
C ALA A 128 18.11 -6.24 -14.08
N GLN A 129 18.07 -6.16 -15.40
CA GLN A 129 16.87 -5.84 -16.20
C GLN A 129 15.62 -6.71 -15.87
N HIS A 130 15.79 -7.91 -15.32
CA HIS A 130 14.69 -8.85 -15.07
C HIS A 130 14.46 -9.18 -13.59
N THR A 131 15.16 -8.52 -12.66
CA THR A 131 15.04 -8.79 -11.22
C THR A 131 13.62 -8.64 -10.71
N TYR A 132 12.83 -7.71 -11.27
CA TYR A 132 11.44 -7.51 -10.87
C TYR A 132 10.55 -8.75 -11.10
N ILE A 133 10.85 -9.59 -12.11
CA ILE A 133 10.09 -10.84 -12.36
C ILE A 133 10.31 -11.81 -11.21
N TYR A 134 11.56 -11.95 -10.75
CA TYR A 134 11.88 -12.80 -9.60
C TYR A 134 11.24 -12.29 -8.31
N GLU A 135 11.23 -10.99 -8.09
CA GLU A 135 10.56 -10.36 -6.96
C GLU A 135 9.05 -10.58 -6.98
N LEU A 136 8.40 -10.46 -8.14
CA LEU A 136 6.98 -10.76 -8.28
C LEU A 136 6.67 -12.24 -8.02
N LEU A 137 7.50 -13.16 -8.52
CA LEU A 137 7.38 -14.60 -8.27
C LEU A 137 7.60 -14.94 -6.80
N GLN A 138 8.61 -14.33 -6.17
CA GLN A 138 8.91 -14.55 -4.75
C GLN A 138 7.75 -14.03 -3.88
N ASN A 139 7.25 -12.82 -4.16
CA ASN A 139 6.10 -12.28 -3.44
C ASN A 139 4.86 -13.18 -3.59
N ALA A 140 4.59 -13.72 -4.78
CA ALA A 140 3.48 -14.65 -4.98
C ALA A 140 3.67 -15.93 -4.15
N ASN A 141 4.88 -16.48 -4.07
CA ASN A 141 5.21 -17.69 -3.32
C ASN A 141 5.17 -17.48 -1.80
N ASP A 142 5.61 -16.31 -1.33
CA ASP A 142 5.70 -15.99 0.11
C ASP A 142 4.31 -15.75 0.76
N TYR A 143 3.28 -15.47 -0.06
CA TYR A 143 1.93 -15.19 0.41
C TYR A 143 0.89 -16.11 -0.25
N PRO A 144 0.92 -17.42 0.03
CA PRO A 144 -0.11 -18.34 -0.47
C PRO A 144 -1.48 -18.02 0.16
N PHE A 145 -2.55 -18.26 -0.58
CA PHE A 145 -3.89 -18.20 -0.02
C PHE A 145 -4.25 -19.57 0.57
N ASN A 146 -4.69 -19.60 1.83
CA ASN A 146 -5.07 -20.82 2.56
C ASN A 146 -4.00 -21.93 2.55
N ASN A 147 -2.71 -21.58 2.48
CA ASN A 147 -1.58 -22.52 2.33
C ASN A 147 -1.66 -23.42 1.07
N GLU A 148 -2.43 -23.00 0.07
CA GLU A 148 -2.51 -23.71 -1.20
C GLU A 148 -1.31 -23.37 -2.10
N GLN A 149 -1.02 -24.28 -3.03
CA GLN A 149 0.01 -24.02 -4.03
C GLN A 149 -0.38 -22.82 -4.90
N VAL A 150 0.52 -21.85 -5.03
CA VAL A 150 0.27 -20.65 -5.83
C VAL A 150 0.43 -20.95 -7.32
N THR A 151 -0.62 -20.72 -8.08
CA THR A 151 -0.59 -20.73 -9.54
C THR A 151 -0.20 -19.35 -10.05
N VAL A 152 0.74 -19.29 -10.97
CA VAL A 152 1.24 -18.06 -11.59
C VAL A 152 0.97 -18.12 -13.09
N LYS A 153 0.62 -16.98 -13.68
CA LYS A 153 0.44 -16.83 -15.12
C LYS A 153 1.12 -15.56 -15.62
N PHE A 154 1.88 -15.71 -16.68
CA PHE A 154 2.42 -14.60 -17.48
C PHE A 154 1.73 -14.55 -18.83
N ILE A 155 1.39 -13.36 -19.29
CA ILE A 155 0.90 -13.10 -20.64
C ILE A 155 1.63 -11.89 -21.18
N LEU A 156 2.34 -12.09 -22.28
CA LEU A 156 2.99 -11.02 -23.01
C LEU A 156 2.09 -10.62 -24.17
N THR A 157 1.84 -9.34 -24.31
CA THR A 157 1.12 -8.74 -25.41
C THR A 157 2.00 -7.73 -26.13
N GLU A 158 1.50 -7.04 -27.15
CA GLU A 158 2.25 -6.03 -27.86
C GLU A 158 2.71 -4.87 -26.94
N HIS A 159 1.86 -4.51 -25.94
CA HIS A 159 2.10 -3.34 -25.11
C HIS A 159 2.31 -3.66 -23.63
N TYR A 160 1.94 -4.87 -23.18
CA TYR A 160 1.92 -5.20 -21.76
C TYR A 160 2.52 -6.57 -21.45
N LEU A 161 3.18 -6.63 -20.31
CA LEU A 161 3.40 -7.88 -19.59
C LEU A 161 2.37 -7.97 -18.46
N LEU A 162 1.49 -8.96 -18.53
CA LEU A 162 0.57 -9.26 -17.43
C LEU A 162 1.18 -10.37 -16.57
N PHE A 163 1.21 -10.13 -15.27
CA PHE A 163 1.59 -11.09 -14.25
C PHE A 163 0.42 -11.30 -13.30
N MET A 164 0.00 -12.53 -13.12
CA MET A 164 -1.18 -12.86 -12.32
C MET A 164 -0.90 -14.08 -11.43
N HIS A 165 -1.49 -14.10 -10.23
CA HIS A 165 -1.35 -15.26 -9.35
C HIS A 165 -2.55 -15.49 -8.44
N SER A 166 -2.68 -16.73 -7.91
CA SER A 166 -3.75 -17.17 -7.02
C SER A 166 -3.45 -16.96 -5.53
N GLY A 167 -2.32 -16.37 -5.19
CA GLY A 167 -1.93 -16.09 -3.80
C GLY A 167 -2.87 -15.12 -3.06
N ALA A 168 -2.53 -14.79 -1.82
CA ALA A 168 -3.31 -13.90 -0.99
C ALA A 168 -3.44 -12.50 -1.60
N CYS A 169 -4.62 -11.89 -1.45
CA CYS A 169 -4.86 -10.52 -1.87
C CYS A 169 -4.10 -9.53 -1.00
N PHE A 170 -3.77 -8.39 -1.57
CA PHE A 170 -3.21 -7.26 -0.84
C PHE A 170 -4.22 -6.73 0.17
N ASN A 171 -3.73 -6.38 1.33
CA ASN A 171 -4.46 -5.63 2.34
C ASN A 171 -3.95 -4.18 2.38
N LEU A 172 -4.53 -3.36 3.26
CA LEU A 172 -4.16 -1.94 3.40
C LEU A 172 -2.66 -1.76 3.72
N ARG A 173 -2.06 -2.63 4.56
CA ARG A 173 -0.62 -2.58 4.87
C ARG A 173 0.24 -2.75 3.63
N ASN A 174 -0.13 -3.70 2.77
CA ASN A 174 0.60 -3.94 1.53
C ASN A 174 0.52 -2.73 0.59
N ILE A 175 -0.66 -2.12 0.45
CA ILE A 175 -0.87 -0.91 -0.37
C ILE A 175 -0.04 0.25 0.17
N VAL A 176 -0.04 0.47 1.49
CA VAL A 176 0.82 1.48 2.11
C VAL A 176 2.30 1.16 1.86
N GLY A 177 2.71 -0.10 2.04
CA GLY A 177 4.09 -0.54 1.84
C GLY A 177 4.63 -0.26 0.44
N ILE A 178 3.85 -0.57 -0.61
CA ILE A 178 4.26 -0.33 -2.00
C ILE A 178 4.24 1.15 -2.39
N SER A 179 3.56 2.01 -1.63
CA SER A 179 3.41 3.44 -1.89
C SER A 179 4.08 4.35 -0.84
N SER A 180 5.03 3.83 -0.07
CA SER A 180 5.78 4.57 0.96
C SER A 180 7.28 4.51 0.73
N ILE A 181 7.99 5.49 1.31
CA ILE A 181 9.43 5.45 1.51
C ILE A 181 9.69 4.54 2.71
N ASN A 182 10.48 3.47 2.56
CA ASN A 182 11.04 2.66 3.65
C ASN A 182 10.10 2.25 4.81
N GLN A 183 8.81 2.09 4.60
CA GLN A 183 7.97 1.42 5.59
C GLN A 183 8.01 -0.12 5.42
N GLY A 184 9.19 -0.66 5.28
CA GLY A 184 9.42 -2.05 5.63
C GLY A 184 9.30 -2.13 7.15
N GLU A 185 8.26 -2.79 7.65
CA GLU A 185 8.15 -3.09 9.06
C GLU A 185 9.45 -3.77 9.52
N LYS A 186 10.29 -3.02 10.26
CA LYS A 186 11.33 -3.60 11.09
C LYS A 186 10.64 -4.32 12.25
N LYS A 187 10.01 -5.44 11.99
CA LYS A 187 9.75 -6.46 12.99
C LYS A 187 10.43 -7.73 12.54
N ALA A 188 11.41 -8.11 13.36
CA ALA A 188 12.08 -9.38 13.37
C ALA A 188 11.07 -10.54 13.44
N ASN A 189 10.52 -10.93 12.27
CA ASN A 189 9.96 -12.25 12.07
C ASN A 189 10.67 -12.86 10.86
N THR A 190 11.65 -13.62 11.18
CA THR A 190 12.76 -14.20 10.46
C THR A 190 12.38 -15.31 9.47
N LYS A 191 11.29 -15.20 8.72
CA LYS A 191 10.91 -16.23 7.73
C LYS A 191 10.58 -15.72 6.32
N THR A 192 10.56 -14.42 6.09
CA THR A 192 10.37 -13.88 4.74
C THR A 192 11.70 -13.41 4.17
N ILE A 193 12.10 -13.96 3.04
CA ILE A 193 13.38 -13.67 2.36
C ILE A 193 13.35 -12.30 1.65
N GLY A 194 12.20 -11.62 1.59
CA GLY A 194 12.02 -10.32 0.95
C GLY A 194 12.74 -9.18 1.66
N TYR A 195 13.83 -8.73 1.06
CA TYR A 195 14.69 -7.68 1.59
C TYR A 195 14.00 -6.28 1.44
N LYS A 196 13.54 -5.70 2.58
CA LYS A 196 13.33 -4.24 2.78
C LYS A 196 12.22 -3.52 2.03
N GLY A 197 11.17 -4.12 1.49
CA GLY A 197 10.11 -3.37 0.77
C GLY A 197 10.58 -2.67 -0.53
N ILE A 198 11.83 -2.87 -0.92
CA ILE A 198 12.43 -2.36 -2.16
C ILE A 198 12.13 -3.30 -3.33
N GLY A 199 11.99 -4.60 -3.08
CA GLY A 199 11.82 -5.60 -4.13
C GLY A 199 10.68 -5.29 -5.09
N PHE A 200 9.48 -5.02 -4.58
CA PHE A 200 8.35 -4.63 -5.44
C PHE A 200 8.64 -3.37 -6.28
N LYS A 201 9.39 -2.41 -5.72
CA LYS A 201 9.67 -1.13 -6.41
C LYS A 201 10.58 -1.29 -7.63
N THR A 202 11.25 -2.44 -7.77
CA THR A 202 12.03 -2.76 -8.97
C THR A 202 11.16 -2.84 -10.23
N VAL A 203 9.85 -3.10 -10.05
CA VAL A 203 8.87 -3.10 -11.15
C VAL A 203 8.84 -1.74 -11.87
N PHE A 204 9.03 -0.63 -11.14
CA PHE A 204 8.95 0.73 -11.68
C PHE A 204 10.22 1.16 -12.47
N VAL A 205 11.33 0.43 -12.33
CA VAL A 205 12.57 0.76 -13.04
C VAL A 205 12.39 0.65 -14.56
N ASN A 206 11.68 -0.39 -14.98
CA ASN A 206 11.48 -0.69 -16.40
C ASN A 206 10.07 -0.34 -16.91
N ASN A 207 9.14 0.00 -16.01
CA ASN A 207 7.74 0.21 -16.36
C ASN A 207 7.27 1.55 -15.78
N GLU A 208 6.92 2.49 -16.64
CA GLU A 208 6.41 3.81 -16.23
C GLU A 208 4.88 3.80 -16.02
N TYR A 209 4.24 2.68 -16.28
CA TYR A 209 2.84 2.39 -15.98
C TYR A 209 2.71 0.98 -15.40
N VAL A 210 2.12 0.89 -14.22
CA VAL A 210 1.88 -0.36 -13.50
C VAL A 210 0.48 -0.36 -12.93
N PHE A 211 -0.39 -1.20 -13.47
CA PHE A 211 -1.72 -1.45 -12.90
C PHE A 211 -1.67 -2.65 -11.96
N LEU A 212 -2.42 -2.56 -10.87
CA LEU A 212 -2.63 -3.63 -9.88
C LEU A 212 -4.11 -3.77 -9.56
N LYS A 213 -4.64 -4.99 -9.73
CA LYS A 213 -5.90 -5.44 -9.14
C LYS A 213 -5.63 -6.54 -8.15
N SER A 214 -6.16 -6.43 -6.93
CA SER A 214 -6.01 -7.45 -5.89
C SER A 214 -7.19 -7.42 -4.93
N GLY A 215 -8.08 -8.40 -5.02
CA GLY A 215 -9.38 -8.35 -4.32
C GLY A 215 -10.15 -7.08 -4.70
N ASP A 216 -10.53 -6.31 -3.67
CA ASP A 216 -11.25 -5.03 -3.86
C ASP A 216 -10.33 -3.86 -4.18
N TRP A 217 -9.01 -4.05 -4.17
CA TRP A 217 -8.05 -3.03 -4.57
C TRP A 217 -7.92 -2.98 -6.08
N SER A 218 -8.02 -1.76 -6.63
CA SER A 218 -7.79 -1.48 -8.04
C SER A 218 -7.12 -0.12 -8.18
N LEU A 219 -5.86 -0.11 -8.60
CA LEU A 219 -5.03 1.08 -8.65
C LEU A 219 -3.97 1.00 -9.75
N ARG A 220 -3.43 2.14 -10.12
CA ARG A 220 -2.24 2.20 -10.97
C ARG A 220 -1.20 3.16 -10.42
N PHE A 221 0.01 2.96 -10.85
CA PHE A 221 1.09 3.94 -10.80
C PHE A 221 1.37 4.34 -12.24
N ASP A 222 1.30 5.63 -12.52
CA ASP A 222 1.38 6.18 -13.88
C ASP A 222 2.24 7.44 -13.83
N LYS A 223 3.45 7.35 -14.38
CA LYS A 223 4.42 8.43 -14.36
C LYS A 223 3.87 9.67 -15.06
N LYS A 224 3.40 9.51 -16.30
CA LYS A 224 2.89 10.62 -17.11
C LYS A 224 1.74 11.34 -16.42
N TYR A 225 0.74 10.61 -15.95
CA TYR A 225 -0.39 11.18 -15.24
C TYR A 225 0.05 11.90 -13.96
N SER A 226 0.96 11.29 -13.18
CA SER A 226 1.42 11.88 -11.92
C SER A 226 2.21 13.16 -12.16
N GLU A 227 3.09 13.21 -13.16
CA GLU A 227 3.86 14.40 -13.55
C GLU A 227 2.94 15.53 -14.05
N GLU A 228 1.89 15.21 -14.79
CA GLU A 228 0.85 16.18 -15.22
C GLU A 228 0.09 16.76 -14.03
N GLN A 229 -0.31 15.94 -13.04
CA GLN A 229 -1.01 16.39 -11.85
C GLN A 229 -0.12 17.16 -10.87
N PHE A 230 1.17 16.84 -10.82
CA PHE A 230 2.16 17.48 -9.96
C PHE A 230 2.78 18.72 -10.60
N TYR A 231 2.57 18.92 -11.90
CA TYR A 231 3.20 19.96 -12.70
C TYR A 231 4.74 19.90 -12.73
N GLY A 232 5.32 18.70 -12.75
CA GLY A 232 6.75 18.49 -12.82
C GLY A 232 7.25 17.14 -12.28
N ASP A 233 8.55 17.07 -11.98
CA ASP A 233 9.21 15.87 -11.45
C ASP A 233 8.65 15.52 -10.07
N CYS A 234 8.15 14.31 -9.93
CA CYS A 234 7.46 13.85 -8.73
C CYS A 234 7.83 12.40 -8.39
N PRO A 235 7.61 11.95 -7.13
CA PRO A 235 7.85 10.57 -6.72
C PRO A 235 6.71 9.65 -7.19
N TRP A 236 6.47 9.60 -8.49
CA TRP A 236 5.32 8.92 -9.11
C TRP A 236 5.20 7.44 -8.73
N ALA A 237 6.32 6.74 -8.49
CA ALA A 237 6.34 5.35 -8.03
C ALA A 237 5.82 5.17 -6.57
N LEU A 238 5.51 6.28 -5.88
CA LEU A 238 4.89 6.30 -4.56
C LEU A 238 3.46 6.85 -4.58
N MET A 239 2.91 7.14 -5.76
CA MET A 239 1.62 7.81 -5.96
C MET A 239 0.57 6.83 -6.49
N PRO A 240 -0.16 6.10 -5.63
CA PRO A 240 -1.17 5.13 -6.05
C PRO A 240 -2.43 5.86 -6.51
N ILE A 241 -2.83 5.67 -7.76
CA ILE A 241 -3.99 6.29 -8.38
C ILE A 241 -5.15 5.27 -8.35
N PRO A 242 -6.30 5.58 -7.70
CA PRO A 242 -7.47 4.72 -7.83
C PRO A 242 -7.86 4.60 -9.30
N THR A 243 -8.14 3.39 -9.74
CA THR A 243 -8.39 3.11 -11.16
C THR A 243 -9.54 2.14 -11.31
N ASP A 244 -10.60 2.55 -11.99
CA ASP A 244 -11.66 1.62 -12.37
C ASP A 244 -11.14 0.71 -13.51
N PRO A 245 -11.35 -0.61 -13.44
CA PRO A 245 -10.95 -1.51 -14.53
C PRO A 245 -11.52 -1.13 -15.90
N SER A 246 -12.65 -0.41 -15.96
CA SER A 246 -13.22 0.10 -17.21
C SER A 246 -12.35 1.16 -17.91
N GLU A 247 -11.47 1.84 -17.17
CA GLU A 247 -10.54 2.84 -17.69
C GLU A 247 -9.31 2.23 -18.39
N LEU A 248 -9.10 0.91 -18.23
CA LEU A 248 -7.95 0.22 -18.79
C LEU A 248 -8.09 0.03 -20.31
N ASP A 249 -6.95 -0.08 -20.98
CA ASP A 249 -6.89 -0.50 -22.37
C ASP A 249 -7.69 -1.82 -22.57
N GLU A 250 -8.42 -1.93 -23.65
CA GLU A 250 -9.32 -3.07 -23.92
C GLU A 250 -8.59 -4.42 -23.83
N GLU A 251 -7.37 -4.46 -24.34
CA GLU A 251 -6.47 -5.62 -24.27
C GLU A 251 -6.28 -6.10 -22.83
N VAL A 252 -5.90 -5.20 -21.91
CA VAL A 252 -5.69 -5.52 -20.50
C VAL A 252 -6.99 -5.94 -19.84
N ARG A 253 -8.06 -5.17 -20.06
CA ARG A 253 -9.39 -5.45 -19.50
C ARG A 253 -9.91 -6.84 -19.87
N ASN A 254 -9.77 -7.23 -21.14
CA ASN A 254 -10.20 -8.53 -21.60
C ASN A 254 -9.42 -9.67 -20.93
N ILE A 255 -8.11 -9.51 -20.74
CA ILE A 255 -7.27 -10.53 -20.10
C ILE A 255 -7.59 -10.65 -18.61
N ILE A 256 -7.63 -9.53 -17.86
CA ILE A 256 -7.89 -9.57 -16.41
C ILE A 256 -9.29 -10.14 -16.11
N THR A 257 -10.29 -9.87 -16.96
CA THR A 257 -11.65 -10.40 -16.84
C THR A 257 -11.67 -11.90 -17.14
N LYS A 258 -10.99 -12.34 -18.21
CA LYS A 258 -10.93 -13.74 -18.62
C LYS A 258 -10.34 -14.64 -17.56
N TYR A 259 -9.23 -14.24 -16.94
CA TYR A 259 -8.51 -15.08 -15.99
C TYR A 259 -8.98 -14.87 -14.55
N ASN A 260 -9.44 -13.69 -14.21
CA ASN A 260 -10.02 -13.32 -12.89
C ASN A 260 -9.23 -13.87 -11.70
N MET A 261 -7.89 -13.80 -11.76
CA MET A 261 -7.02 -14.27 -10.67
C MET A 261 -7.03 -13.28 -9.51
N ARG A 262 -6.70 -13.75 -8.30
CA ARG A 262 -6.75 -12.96 -7.06
C ARG A 262 -5.89 -11.71 -7.08
N VAL A 263 -4.70 -11.81 -7.69
CA VAL A 263 -3.77 -10.70 -7.87
C VAL A 263 -3.38 -10.62 -9.34
N GLN A 264 -3.49 -9.45 -9.92
CA GLN A 264 -3.25 -9.22 -11.34
C GLN A 264 -2.50 -7.90 -11.54
N PHE A 265 -1.38 -7.96 -12.21
CA PHE A 265 -0.59 -6.81 -12.63
C PHE A 265 -0.64 -6.68 -14.15
N ALA A 266 -0.67 -5.43 -14.63
CA ALA A 266 -0.37 -5.11 -16.03
C ALA A 266 0.75 -4.05 -16.07
N LEU A 267 1.86 -4.42 -16.67
CA LEU A 267 3.07 -3.63 -16.77
C LEU A 267 3.20 -3.17 -18.22
N LYS A 268 3.14 -1.86 -18.47
CA LYS A 268 3.24 -1.32 -19.83
C LYS A 268 4.70 -1.21 -20.25
N HIS A 269 5.05 -1.82 -21.37
CA HIS A 269 6.39 -1.72 -21.94
C HIS A 269 6.74 -0.26 -22.30
N LYS A 270 7.98 0.13 -22.08
CA LYS A 270 8.52 1.32 -22.75
C LYS A 270 8.56 1.02 -24.24
N SER A 271 8.19 1.97 -25.07
CA SER A 271 8.06 1.82 -26.53
C SER A 271 9.34 1.29 -27.23
N ASP A 272 10.49 1.33 -26.59
CA ASP A 272 11.75 0.77 -27.07
C ASP A 272 12.13 -0.59 -26.44
N ALA A 273 11.40 -1.07 -25.43
CA ALA A 273 11.73 -2.30 -24.69
C ALA A 273 11.17 -3.56 -25.36
N SER A 274 10.23 -3.44 -26.29
CA SER A 274 9.67 -4.58 -27.05
C SER A 274 10.68 -5.33 -27.92
N LYS A 275 11.87 -4.77 -28.14
CA LYS A 275 12.95 -5.41 -28.92
C LYS A 275 13.91 -6.27 -28.10
N ASN A 276 13.77 -6.32 -26.77
CA ASN A 276 14.73 -6.98 -25.87
C ASN A 276 14.14 -8.17 -25.10
N ILE A 277 12.95 -8.65 -25.46
CA ILE A 277 12.28 -9.78 -24.78
C ILE A 277 12.24 -11.04 -25.69
N GLU A 278 12.89 -11.04 -26.83
CA GLU A 278 13.12 -12.26 -27.65
C GLU A 278 14.29 -13.09 -27.12
#